data_96d6ce831fb57552a9c116b308545880
#
_entry.id   96d6ce831fb57552a9c116b308545880
#
_cell.length_a   1.000
_cell.length_b   1.000
_cell.length_c   1.000
_cell.angle_alpha   90.00
_cell.angle_beta   90.00
_cell.angle_gamma   90.00
#
_symmetry.space_group_name_H-M   'P 1'
#
loop_
_entity.id
_entity.type
_entity.pdbx_description
1 polymer ?
#
loop_
_entity_poly.entity_id
_entity_poly.type
_entity_poly.pdbx_seq_one_letter_code
_entity_poly.pdbx_strand_id
1 'polypeptide(L)'
;MKRVFFIFLTFSVFTGLFTKCNSPETKNNIILIPMSEKQITFSPKTHALDNNDNFSPDDRFLCYDTRGTVFNENLGNSKSIEKVEIATGKETILWEPESITGEKPAPGVAAVSYHPTEDKVIFIHGPLISEVEERGYYDIRNRTALEVDSEGHKISNKVDMRDIKNNKTTPGAHRGGTHRHEYSRNGNRIGFTYDDFLVQNIDRTIGFMQPDKNTPQGFTQYFCVILKPAEKGKSKPGEIEKAYGDSWVNEEGTMRAFIGTVRTDNGSDYNYDLFVADIPLDIDITSAVPGTRNTYPLPPKDISIRRLTSGMNVNGIVRGSFDGKRIAFLAKDVKGTDQVWIINAEGSGNPALQVTHSEKNAEAVRWYPSDNWLFYLSAGNVYVSYVGKNLPFGKTIQLSDDDQTREQLVVSKDGKRLAYIIRIPTKNTNGETVKDAGGLDFRQIFTMDIDWDKINE
;
A
#
# COMPACT_ATOMS: atom_id res chain seq x y z
N MET A 1 -72.87 -45.93 13.85
CA MET A 1 -72.21 -45.26 15.01
C MET A 1 -70.72 -45.14 14.76
N LYS A 2 -70.26 -43.97 14.34
CA LYS A 2 -68.84 -43.68 14.14
C LYS A 2 -68.39 -42.81 15.32
N ARG A 3 -67.45 -43.29 16.13
CA ARG A 3 -66.80 -42.53 17.21
C ARG A 3 -65.67 -41.68 16.61
N VAL A 4 -65.77 -40.39 16.85
CA VAL A 4 -64.73 -39.40 16.52
C VAL A 4 -63.86 -39.20 17.77
N PHE A 5 -62.55 -39.46 17.63
CA PHE A 5 -61.57 -39.16 18.66
C PHE A 5 -60.99 -37.74 18.41
N PHE A 6 -61.12 -36.83 19.37
CA PHE A 6 -60.45 -35.57 19.41
C PHE A 6 -59.12 -35.74 20.15
N ILE A 7 -57.99 -35.43 19.46
CA ILE A 7 -56.70 -35.34 20.06
C ILE A 7 -56.46 -33.86 20.38
N PHE A 8 -56.32 -33.53 21.65
CA PHE A 8 -55.86 -32.21 22.10
C PHE A 8 -54.33 -32.17 22.03
N LEU A 9 -53.80 -31.33 21.13
CA LEU A 9 -52.33 -30.93 21.12
C LEU A 9 -52.17 -29.72 22.05
N THR A 10 -51.47 -29.91 23.17
CA THR A 10 -51.03 -28.83 24.04
C THR A 10 -49.75 -28.23 23.46
N PHE A 11 -49.83 -27.00 22.99
CA PHE A 11 -48.68 -26.18 22.64
C PHE A 11 -48.06 -25.61 23.93
N SER A 12 -46.85 -26.09 24.31
CA SER A 12 -46.01 -25.45 25.31
C SER A 12 -45.25 -24.31 24.67
N VAL A 13 -45.59 -23.08 25.01
CA VAL A 13 -44.84 -21.87 24.62
C VAL A 13 -43.61 -21.80 25.52
N PHE A 14 -42.44 -22.13 24.97
CA PHE A 14 -41.16 -21.83 25.61
C PHE A 14 -40.82 -20.34 25.37
N THR A 15 -41.07 -19.50 26.34
CA THR A 15 -40.55 -18.12 26.36
C THR A 15 -39.08 -18.17 26.76
N GLY A 16 -38.20 -18.22 25.73
CA GLY A 16 -36.77 -18.04 25.93
C GLY A 16 -36.49 -16.57 26.31
N LEU A 17 -36.08 -16.33 27.55
CA LEU A 17 -35.49 -15.08 27.97
C LEU A 17 -34.15 -14.92 27.22
N PHE A 18 -34.14 -14.13 26.15
CA PHE A 18 -32.90 -13.59 25.60
C PHE A 18 -32.40 -12.50 26.56
N THR A 19 -31.51 -12.86 27.46
CA THR A 19 -30.67 -11.89 28.16
C THR A 19 -29.76 -11.25 27.12
N LYS A 20 -30.08 -10.00 26.72
CA LYS A 20 -29.13 -9.14 26.03
C LYS A 20 -27.92 -8.98 26.92
N CYS A 21 -26.82 -9.65 26.58
CA CYS A 21 -25.51 -9.27 27.06
C CYS A 21 -25.20 -7.87 26.50
N ASN A 22 -25.54 -6.84 27.23
CA ASN A 22 -24.99 -5.51 27.01
C ASN A 22 -23.52 -5.59 27.42
N SER A 23 -22.63 -5.85 26.48
CA SER A 23 -21.23 -5.47 26.66
C SER A 23 -21.22 -3.95 26.91
N PRO A 24 -20.51 -3.47 27.94
CA PRO A 24 -20.38 -2.05 28.17
C PRO A 24 -19.74 -1.45 26.91
N GLU A 25 -20.39 -0.48 26.26
CA GLU A 25 -19.74 0.41 25.32
C GLU A 25 -18.63 1.11 26.10
N THR A 26 -17.42 0.60 25.99
CA THR A 26 -16.23 1.33 26.41
C THR A 26 -16.12 2.52 25.45
N LYS A 27 -16.64 3.67 25.85
CA LYS A 27 -16.24 4.94 25.26
C LYS A 27 -14.74 5.03 25.49
N ASN A 28 -13.96 4.72 24.48
CA ASN A 28 -12.53 4.99 24.54
C ASN A 28 -12.38 6.50 24.67
N ASN A 29 -12.03 6.97 25.87
CA ASN A 29 -11.68 8.37 26.07
C ASN A 29 -10.42 8.63 25.26
N ILE A 30 -10.57 9.35 24.15
CA ILE A 30 -9.44 9.80 23.34
C ILE A 30 -8.74 10.89 24.17
N ILE A 31 -7.44 10.69 24.41
CA ILE A 31 -6.60 11.65 25.11
C ILE A 31 -5.97 12.56 24.06
N LEU A 32 -6.08 13.87 24.21
CA LEU A 32 -5.44 14.83 23.35
C LEU A 32 -4.06 15.20 23.90
N ILE A 33 -2.99 14.91 23.14
CA ILE A 33 -1.60 15.31 23.42
C ILE A 33 -1.03 15.95 22.16
N PRO A 34 -1.25 17.24 21.91
CA PRO A 34 -0.80 17.88 20.68
C PRO A 34 0.72 17.87 20.58
N MET A 35 1.23 17.49 19.41
CA MET A 35 2.65 17.52 19.05
C MET A 35 2.94 18.69 18.12
N SER A 36 4.20 19.15 18.11
CA SER A 36 4.63 20.23 17.24
C SER A 36 4.83 19.73 15.81
N GLU A 37 4.33 20.48 14.84
CA GLU A 37 4.51 20.26 13.42
C GLU A 37 5.52 21.24 12.82
N LYS A 38 6.28 20.77 11.83
CA LYS A 38 7.24 21.59 11.08
C LYS A 38 7.03 21.38 9.59
N GLN A 39 6.80 22.46 8.84
CA GLN A 39 6.87 22.43 7.39
C GLN A 39 8.32 22.24 6.93
N ILE A 40 8.54 21.34 5.98
CA ILE A 40 9.88 20.98 5.48
C ILE A 40 10.08 21.49 4.06
N THR A 41 9.05 21.48 3.19
CA THR A 41 9.15 21.96 1.81
C THR A 41 8.35 23.22 1.59
N PHE A 42 8.84 24.09 0.67
CA PHE A 42 8.26 25.42 0.42
C PHE A 42 8.21 25.75 -1.08
N SER A 43 8.80 24.93 -1.94
CA SER A 43 8.85 25.19 -3.36
C SER A 43 7.48 25.09 -4.03
N PRO A 44 7.24 25.85 -5.12
CA PRO A 44 5.96 25.86 -5.82
C PRO A 44 5.78 24.62 -6.71
N LYS A 45 5.77 23.45 -6.09
CA LYS A 45 5.52 22.14 -6.68
C LYS A 45 4.83 21.24 -5.69
N THR A 46 4.24 20.16 -6.18
CA THR A 46 3.59 19.15 -5.37
C THR A 46 4.60 18.12 -4.88
N HIS A 47 4.47 17.64 -3.65
CA HIS A 47 5.30 16.62 -3.03
C HIS A 47 4.42 15.46 -2.63
N ALA A 48 4.64 14.26 -3.18
CA ALA A 48 3.83 13.07 -2.90
C ALA A 48 4.61 11.99 -2.16
N LEU A 49 4.07 11.54 -1.00
CA LEU A 49 4.62 10.51 -0.11
C LEU A 49 3.80 9.22 -0.13
N ASP A 50 3.25 8.84 -1.28
CA ASP A 50 2.23 7.78 -1.36
C ASP A 50 2.75 6.34 -1.31
N ASN A 51 4.05 6.15 -1.12
CA ASN A 51 4.65 4.82 -1.05
C ASN A 51 4.98 4.42 0.41
N ASN A 52 5.65 3.27 0.60
CA ASN A 52 5.83 2.69 1.93
C ASN A 52 7.01 3.30 2.68
N ASP A 53 8.15 3.40 2.02
CA ASP A 53 9.43 3.75 2.62
C ASP A 53 9.94 5.07 2.05
N ASN A 54 9.37 6.18 2.50
CA ASN A 54 9.81 7.50 2.05
C ASN A 54 10.97 8.06 2.88
N PHE A 55 11.18 7.61 4.13
CA PHE A 55 12.37 7.97 4.90
C PHE A 55 13.60 7.22 4.41
N SER A 56 14.75 7.93 4.33
CA SER A 56 16.05 7.31 4.10
C SER A 56 16.42 6.32 5.21
N PRO A 57 17.40 5.40 4.98
CA PRO A 57 17.81 4.44 6.02
C PRO A 57 18.27 5.09 7.33
N ASP A 58 18.82 6.31 7.28
CA ASP A 58 19.30 7.09 8.41
C ASP A 58 18.32 8.16 8.92
N ASP A 59 17.07 8.14 8.44
CA ASP A 59 15.99 9.09 8.77
C ASP A 59 16.31 10.58 8.50
N ARG A 60 17.34 10.91 7.71
CA ARG A 60 17.73 12.29 7.44
C ARG A 60 16.97 12.90 6.26
N PHE A 61 16.49 12.08 5.34
CA PHE A 61 15.85 12.53 4.11
C PHE A 61 14.47 11.90 3.93
N LEU A 62 13.63 12.59 3.14
CA LEU A 62 12.38 12.04 2.60
C LEU A 62 12.45 12.07 1.08
N CYS A 63 12.18 10.94 0.41
CA CYS A 63 11.99 10.90 -1.04
C CYS A 63 10.52 11.12 -1.39
N TYR A 64 10.29 11.76 -2.54
CA TYR A 64 8.94 12.09 -3.03
C TYR A 64 8.94 12.22 -4.56
N ASP A 65 7.76 12.22 -5.15
CA ASP A 65 7.56 12.59 -6.54
C ASP A 65 6.74 13.88 -6.68
N THR A 66 6.77 14.48 -7.88
CA THR A 66 6.20 15.81 -8.14
C THR A 66 4.91 15.78 -8.96
N ARG A 67 4.11 14.69 -8.86
CA ARG A 67 2.83 14.57 -9.56
C ARG A 67 1.88 15.73 -9.23
N GLY A 68 1.08 16.15 -10.22
CA GLY A 68 0.13 17.24 -10.06
C GLY A 68 0.74 18.65 -10.11
N THR A 69 2.08 18.79 -10.24
CA THR A 69 2.71 20.11 -10.27
C THR A 69 2.32 20.90 -11.52
N VAL A 70 2.31 20.29 -12.69
CA VAL A 70 2.08 20.97 -13.99
C VAL A 70 0.85 20.42 -14.71
N PHE A 71 0.60 19.13 -14.57
CA PHE A 71 -0.52 18.41 -15.17
C PHE A 71 -1.41 17.83 -14.10
N ASN A 72 -2.43 17.06 -14.45
CA ASN A 72 -3.32 16.40 -13.49
C ASN A 72 -2.54 15.48 -12.51
N GLU A 73 -3.21 15.01 -11.45
CA GLU A 73 -2.65 14.13 -10.40
C GLU A 73 -2.27 12.71 -10.87
N ASN A 74 -2.28 12.44 -12.17
CA ASN A 74 -1.90 11.15 -12.71
C ASN A 74 -0.41 10.90 -12.51
N LEU A 75 -0.03 9.68 -12.10
CA LEU A 75 1.36 9.23 -11.95
C LEU A 75 2.19 9.45 -13.23
N GLY A 76 1.58 9.29 -14.40
CA GLY A 76 2.21 9.52 -15.69
C GLY A 76 2.63 10.96 -15.93
N ASN A 77 2.09 11.90 -15.19
CA ASN A 77 2.37 13.34 -15.32
C ASN A 77 3.38 13.85 -14.28
N SER A 78 3.93 13.00 -13.44
CA SER A 78 5.03 13.34 -12.55
C SER A 78 6.32 13.53 -13.32
N LYS A 79 7.05 14.60 -13.04
CA LYS A 79 8.23 15.01 -13.79
C LYS A 79 9.54 14.57 -13.19
N SER A 80 9.61 14.48 -11.85
CA SER A 80 10.84 14.21 -11.14
C SER A 80 10.60 13.31 -9.92
N ILE A 81 11.68 12.64 -9.56
CA ILE A 81 11.89 11.99 -8.28
C ILE A 81 12.89 12.83 -7.52
N GLU A 82 12.56 13.20 -6.31
CA GLU A 82 13.34 14.11 -5.51
C GLU A 82 13.47 13.64 -4.07
N LYS A 83 14.40 14.24 -3.33
CA LYS A 83 14.49 14.14 -1.87
C LYS A 83 14.58 15.51 -1.23
N VAL A 84 14.15 15.58 0.04
CA VAL A 84 14.38 16.74 0.90
C VAL A 84 15.13 16.34 2.14
N GLU A 85 16.13 17.12 2.53
CA GLU A 85 16.83 16.98 3.80
C GLU A 85 15.97 17.60 4.92
N ILE A 86 15.58 16.80 5.91
CA ILE A 86 14.61 17.19 6.95
C ILE A 86 15.14 18.35 7.81
N ALA A 87 16.45 18.36 8.10
CA ALA A 87 17.08 19.38 8.95
C ALA A 87 17.08 20.76 8.30
N THR A 88 17.37 20.84 7.00
CA THR A 88 17.61 22.09 6.27
C THR A 88 16.48 22.49 5.33
N GLY A 89 15.61 21.56 4.93
CA GLY A 89 14.62 21.76 3.87
C GLY A 89 15.22 21.81 2.46
N LYS A 90 16.50 21.42 2.30
CA LYS A 90 17.14 21.40 0.99
C LYS A 90 16.58 20.28 0.12
N GLU A 91 15.96 20.65 -1.00
CA GLU A 91 15.45 19.74 -2.01
C GLU A 91 16.53 19.39 -3.03
N THR A 92 16.56 18.13 -3.49
CA THR A 92 17.52 17.62 -4.47
C THR A 92 16.82 16.70 -5.45
N ILE A 93 16.98 16.94 -6.75
CA ILE A 93 16.47 16.08 -7.82
C ILE A 93 17.36 14.83 -7.89
N LEU A 94 16.75 13.66 -7.70
CA LEU A 94 17.41 12.36 -7.86
C LEU A 94 17.32 11.86 -9.30
N TRP A 95 16.16 12.05 -9.92
CA TRP A 95 15.92 11.65 -11.30
C TRP A 95 14.92 12.58 -11.98
N GLU A 96 15.26 12.97 -13.19
CA GLU A 96 14.40 13.69 -14.11
C GLU A 96 14.68 13.18 -15.53
N PRO A 97 13.67 12.67 -16.26
CA PRO A 97 13.89 12.23 -17.63
C PRO A 97 14.29 13.37 -18.54
N GLU A 98 15.08 13.09 -19.57
CA GLU A 98 15.53 14.11 -20.55
C GLU A 98 14.37 14.75 -21.30
N SER A 99 13.27 14.01 -21.47
CA SER A 99 12.07 14.46 -22.18
C SER A 99 10.79 14.01 -21.48
N ILE A 100 9.81 14.89 -21.46
CA ILE A 100 8.46 14.67 -20.95
C ILE A 100 7.45 15.27 -21.91
N THR A 101 6.24 14.68 -21.97
CA THR A 101 5.12 15.26 -22.72
C THR A 101 4.25 16.14 -21.83
N GLY A 102 3.47 17.05 -22.45
CA GLY A 102 2.48 17.85 -21.76
C GLY A 102 1.18 17.10 -21.51
N GLU A 103 0.32 16.99 -22.53
CA GLU A 103 -1.01 16.44 -22.36
C GLU A 103 -1.06 14.92 -22.26
N LYS A 104 -0.14 14.22 -22.95
CA LYS A 104 -0.07 12.75 -22.91
C LYS A 104 1.08 12.29 -22.03
N PRO A 105 0.83 11.41 -21.04
CA PRO A 105 1.87 11.00 -20.08
C PRO A 105 2.98 10.19 -20.76
N ALA A 106 4.19 10.72 -20.77
CA ALA A 106 5.43 10.01 -21.03
C ALA A 106 6.60 10.90 -20.61
N PRO A 107 7.56 10.41 -19.83
CA PRO A 107 7.68 9.03 -19.35
C PRO A 107 6.84 8.71 -18.12
N GLY A 108 6.47 9.68 -17.27
CA GLY A 108 5.81 9.46 -16.00
C GLY A 108 6.70 8.72 -14.99
N VAL A 109 7.31 9.47 -14.06
CA VAL A 109 8.16 8.92 -12.99
C VAL A 109 7.51 9.21 -11.64
N ALA A 110 7.19 8.18 -10.86
CA ALA A 110 6.42 8.36 -9.63
C ALA A 110 6.52 7.18 -8.66
N ALA A 111 5.86 7.31 -7.50
CA ALA A 111 5.73 6.27 -6.48
C ALA A 111 7.08 5.74 -6.00
N VAL A 112 7.89 6.64 -5.45
CA VAL A 112 9.26 6.37 -5.00
C VAL A 112 9.31 5.77 -3.59
N SER A 113 10.23 4.83 -3.38
CA SER A 113 10.62 4.27 -2.07
C SER A 113 12.13 4.24 -1.93
N TYR A 114 12.63 4.45 -0.70
CA TYR A 114 14.01 4.11 -0.36
C TYR A 114 14.22 2.60 -0.26
N HIS A 115 15.44 2.17 -0.59
CA HIS A 115 15.95 0.88 -0.14
C HIS A 115 16.12 0.91 1.39
N PRO A 116 15.84 -0.21 2.11
CA PRO A 116 15.84 -0.19 3.57
C PRO A 116 17.21 0.08 4.21
N THR A 117 18.31 -0.24 3.54
CA THR A 117 19.69 -0.18 4.09
C THR A 117 20.72 0.45 3.16
N GLU A 118 20.41 0.67 1.87
CA GLU A 118 21.33 1.25 0.88
C GLU A 118 20.86 2.64 0.44
N ASP A 119 21.80 3.48 0.05
CA ASP A 119 21.54 4.85 -0.44
C ASP A 119 21.03 4.85 -1.89
N LYS A 120 19.87 4.22 -2.11
CA LYS A 120 19.19 4.20 -3.40
C LYS A 120 17.68 4.24 -3.24
N VAL A 121 17.00 4.65 -4.29
CA VAL A 121 15.54 4.68 -4.37
C VAL A 121 15.06 3.90 -5.59
N ILE A 122 13.87 3.32 -5.49
CA ILE A 122 13.15 2.66 -6.58
C ILE A 122 11.85 3.40 -6.88
N PHE A 123 11.49 3.50 -8.16
CA PHE A 123 10.27 4.19 -8.58
C PHE A 123 9.74 3.64 -9.91
N ILE A 124 8.51 4.03 -10.26
CA ILE A 124 7.92 3.74 -11.56
C ILE A 124 8.57 4.62 -12.62
N HIS A 125 8.90 4.01 -13.77
CA HIS A 125 9.33 4.71 -14.97
C HIS A 125 8.52 4.25 -16.18
N GLY A 126 7.84 5.17 -16.84
CA GLY A 126 7.13 4.93 -18.09
C GLY A 126 8.08 4.99 -19.32
N PRO A 127 7.53 4.93 -20.54
CA PRO A 127 8.33 5.02 -21.78
C PRO A 127 8.91 6.43 -21.96
N LEU A 128 10.14 6.52 -22.44
CA LEU A 128 10.69 7.79 -22.93
C LEU A 128 9.92 8.28 -24.15
N ILE A 129 9.99 9.58 -24.45
CA ILE A 129 9.34 10.14 -25.66
C ILE A 129 9.83 9.47 -26.92
N SER A 130 11.14 9.17 -27.00
CA SER A 130 11.74 8.43 -28.12
C SER A 130 11.23 7.00 -28.28
N GLU A 131 10.62 6.42 -27.23
CA GLU A 131 10.05 5.07 -27.24
C GLU A 131 8.54 5.06 -27.50
N VAL A 132 7.86 6.22 -27.49
CA VAL A 132 6.40 6.32 -27.53
C VAL A 132 5.82 5.76 -28.84
N GLU A 133 6.50 5.94 -29.97
CA GLU A 133 6.03 5.39 -31.25
C GLU A 133 5.93 3.85 -31.19
N GLU A 134 6.86 3.21 -30.52
CA GLU A 134 6.93 1.75 -30.41
C GLU A 134 6.14 1.19 -29.22
N ARG A 135 6.21 1.86 -28.07
CA ARG A 135 5.67 1.38 -26.79
C ARG A 135 4.34 1.99 -26.38
N GLY A 136 3.90 3.08 -27.02
CA GLY A 136 2.80 3.92 -26.59
C GLY A 136 3.17 4.82 -25.39
N TYR A 137 2.22 5.64 -24.97
CA TYR A 137 2.37 6.53 -23.82
C TYR A 137 2.33 5.78 -22.49
N TYR A 138 2.54 6.49 -21.39
CA TYR A 138 2.35 5.94 -20.06
C TYR A 138 0.94 5.37 -19.87
N ASP A 139 0.88 4.17 -19.36
CA ASP A 139 -0.36 3.46 -18.99
C ASP A 139 -0.06 2.52 -17.82
N ILE A 140 -1.09 2.10 -17.10
CA ILE A 140 -0.94 1.11 -16.00
C ILE A 140 -0.30 -0.20 -16.46
N ARG A 141 -0.36 -0.51 -17.77
CA ARG A 141 0.23 -1.68 -18.43
C ARG A 141 1.51 -1.36 -19.19
N ASN A 142 2.04 -0.13 -19.08
CA ASN A 142 3.22 0.33 -19.82
C ASN A 142 4.18 1.11 -18.92
N ARG A 143 4.71 0.46 -17.90
CA ARG A 143 5.65 1.03 -16.93
C ARG A 143 6.52 -0.07 -16.34
N THR A 144 7.72 0.30 -15.87
CA THR A 144 8.74 -0.56 -15.29
C THR A 144 9.28 0.06 -14.01
N ALA A 145 10.12 -0.65 -13.27
CA ALA A 145 10.87 -0.12 -12.16
C ALA A 145 12.23 0.43 -12.62
N LEU A 146 12.64 1.53 -12.04
CA LEU A 146 13.99 2.06 -12.15
C LEU A 146 14.55 2.32 -10.75
N GLU A 147 15.81 1.95 -10.51
CA GLU A 147 16.59 2.34 -9.33
C GLU A 147 17.57 3.45 -9.69
N VAL A 148 17.74 4.40 -8.78
CA VAL A 148 18.82 5.39 -8.86
C VAL A 148 19.47 5.54 -7.49
N ASP A 149 20.76 5.96 -7.48
CA ASP A 149 21.42 6.35 -6.23
C ASP A 149 20.70 7.55 -5.59
N SER A 150 20.68 7.60 -4.28
CA SER A 150 20.01 8.68 -3.56
C SER A 150 20.88 9.92 -3.34
N GLU A 151 22.11 9.95 -3.86
CA GLU A 151 23.01 11.10 -3.77
C GLU A 151 22.83 12.09 -4.92
N GLY A 152 22.12 11.70 -5.98
CA GLY A 152 21.84 12.55 -7.13
C GLY A 152 22.89 12.48 -8.24
N HIS A 153 23.72 11.45 -8.26
CA HIS A 153 24.71 11.22 -9.33
C HIS A 153 24.08 10.74 -10.64
N LYS A 154 22.77 10.47 -10.64
CA LYS A 154 22.00 9.97 -11.78
C LYS A 154 22.47 8.61 -12.31
N ILE A 155 23.11 7.81 -11.46
CA ILE A 155 23.44 6.42 -11.76
C ILE A 155 22.15 5.60 -11.64
N SER A 156 21.74 4.96 -12.72
CA SER A 156 20.49 4.21 -12.78
C SER A 156 20.68 2.76 -13.13
N ASN A 157 19.86 1.89 -12.55
CA ASN A 157 19.76 0.47 -12.87
C ASN A 157 18.34 0.13 -13.35
N LYS A 158 18.25 -0.53 -14.51
CA LYS A 158 17.00 -1.11 -14.98
C LYS A 158 16.67 -2.33 -14.11
N VAL A 159 15.52 -2.33 -13.46
CA VAL A 159 15.15 -3.35 -12.49
C VAL A 159 14.51 -4.56 -13.18
N ASP A 160 13.43 -4.36 -13.91
CA ASP A 160 12.60 -5.39 -14.53
C ASP A 160 12.52 -5.22 -16.05
N MET A 161 12.62 -6.35 -16.77
CA MET A 161 12.47 -6.37 -18.23
C MET A 161 11.00 -6.42 -18.62
N ARG A 162 10.59 -5.57 -19.58
CA ARG A 162 9.28 -5.66 -20.24
C ARG A 162 9.44 -6.27 -21.63
N ASP A 163 8.78 -7.42 -21.89
CA ASP A 163 8.80 -8.14 -23.19
C ASP A 163 7.38 -8.38 -23.70
N ILE A 164 6.94 -7.58 -24.68
CA ILE A 164 5.64 -7.72 -25.36
C ILE A 164 5.79 -8.17 -26.83
N LYS A 165 7.02 -8.31 -27.32
CA LYS A 165 7.31 -8.61 -28.73
C LYS A 165 7.32 -10.10 -29.00
N ASN A 166 7.92 -10.88 -28.11
CA ASN A 166 8.07 -12.31 -28.29
C ASN A 166 6.75 -13.07 -28.10
N ASN A 167 6.51 -14.08 -28.91
CA ASN A 167 5.32 -14.92 -28.76
C ASN A 167 5.32 -15.66 -27.40
N LYS A 168 6.47 -16.16 -26.96
CA LYS A 168 6.72 -16.65 -25.61
C LYS A 168 7.54 -15.59 -24.91
N THR A 169 7.02 -15.04 -23.81
CA THR A 169 7.71 -14.04 -23.03
C THR A 169 9.05 -14.54 -22.52
N THR A 170 10.07 -13.70 -22.55
CA THR A 170 11.39 -14.02 -21.99
C THR A 170 11.26 -14.42 -20.52
N PRO A 171 11.84 -15.55 -20.07
CA PRO A 171 11.84 -15.92 -18.65
C PRO A 171 12.39 -14.78 -17.78
N GLY A 172 11.73 -14.46 -16.68
CA GLY A 172 12.10 -13.35 -15.80
C GLY A 172 11.69 -11.96 -16.29
N ALA A 173 11.05 -11.84 -17.46
CA ALA A 173 10.45 -10.60 -17.94
C ALA A 173 8.94 -10.55 -17.69
N HIS A 174 8.39 -9.34 -17.60
CA HIS A 174 6.94 -9.12 -17.56
C HIS A 174 6.42 -8.62 -18.93
N ARG A 175 5.08 -8.56 -19.07
CA ARG A 175 4.41 -8.16 -20.32
C ARG A 175 3.44 -7.02 -20.14
N GLY A 176 3.56 -6.30 -19.06
CA GLY A 176 2.60 -5.26 -18.69
C GLY A 176 3.25 -4.10 -17.99
N GLY A 177 2.67 -3.72 -16.84
CA GLY A 177 3.21 -2.67 -16.00
C GLY A 177 3.33 -3.11 -14.55
N THR A 178 4.47 -2.85 -13.94
CA THR A 178 4.73 -3.00 -12.50
C THR A 178 4.49 -1.67 -11.78
N HIS A 179 4.04 -1.73 -10.54
CA HIS A 179 3.61 -0.54 -9.80
C HIS A 179 3.79 -0.69 -8.30
N ARG A 180 4.14 0.41 -7.64
CA ARG A 180 4.27 0.48 -6.20
C ARG A 180 5.28 -0.53 -5.66
N HIS A 181 6.52 -0.34 -6.12
CA HIS A 181 7.64 -1.18 -5.74
C HIS A 181 7.99 -0.95 -4.28
N GLU A 182 8.06 -2.05 -3.52
CA GLU A 182 8.35 -2.07 -2.09
C GLU A 182 9.41 -3.12 -1.82
N TYR A 183 10.55 -2.72 -1.25
CA TYR A 183 11.55 -3.68 -0.80
C TYR A 183 11.05 -4.46 0.42
N SER A 184 11.45 -5.73 0.55
CA SER A 184 11.44 -6.41 1.84
C SER A 184 12.40 -5.69 2.81
N ARG A 185 12.18 -5.80 4.12
CA ARG A 185 12.99 -5.02 5.08
C ARG A 185 14.48 -5.35 5.05
N ASN A 186 14.86 -6.56 4.61
CA ASN A 186 16.26 -6.92 4.34
C ASN A 186 16.77 -6.49 2.95
N GLY A 187 15.93 -5.88 2.10
CA GLY A 187 16.27 -5.40 0.76
C GLY A 187 16.37 -6.45 -0.34
N ASN A 188 16.18 -7.73 -0.03
CA ASN A 188 16.46 -8.81 -1.00
C ASN A 188 15.35 -9.07 -2.02
N ARG A 189 14.12 -8.69 -1.71
CA ARG A 189 12.95 -8.87 -2.58
C ARG A 189 12.24 -7.55 -2.80
N ILE A 190 11.66 -7.39 -3.97
CA ILE A 190 10.84 -6.22 -4.33
C ILE A 190 9.44 -6.74 -4.64
N GLY A 191 8.46 -6.31 -3.86
CA GLY A 191 7.05 -6.56 -4.14
C GLY A 191 6.42 -5.46 -4.97
N PHE A 192 5.39 -5.80 -5.75
CA PHE A 192 4.71 -4.86 -6.64
C PHE A 192 3.29 -5.34 -6.99
N THR A 193 2.45 -4.45 -7.48
CA THR A 193 1.23 -4.82 -8.23
C THR A 193 1.53 -4.88 -9.72
N TYR A 194 0.78 -5.71 -10.46
CA TYR A 194 0.99 -5.98 -11.87
C TYR A 194 -0.30 -5.96 -12.67
N ASP A 195 -0.26 -5.28 -13.83
CA ASP A 195 -1.34 -5.26 -14.82
C ASP A 195 -0.79 -5.78 -16.16
N ASP A 196 -1.33 -6.89 -16.68
CA ASP A 196 -0.87 -7.52 -17.92
C ASP A 196 -1.36 -6.74 -19.17
N PHE A 197 -0.48 -6.53 -20.15
CA PHE A 197 -0.83 -5.85 -21.40
C PHE A 197 -1.42 -6.79 -22.45
N LEU A 198 -0.97 -8.05 -22.49
CA LEU A 198 -1.38 -8.99 -23.55
C LEU A 198 -2.69 -9.73 -23.22
N VAL A 199 -2.95 -10.02 -21.94
CA VAL A 199 -4.13 -10.75 -21.45
C VAL A 199 -4.96 -9.84 -20.55
N GLN A 200 -5.74 -8.94 -21.14
CA GLN A 200 -6.42 -7.84 -20.45
C GLN A 200 -7.75 -8.24 -19.79
N ASN A 201 -8.26 -9.45 -20.05
CA ASN A 201 -9.44 -10.01 -19.39
C ASN A 201 -9.17 -10.52 -17.96
N ILE A 202 -7.92 -10.52 -17.53
CA ILE A 202 -7.48 -10.75 -16.14
C ILE A 202 -7.14 -9.39 -15.53
N ASP A 203 -7.70 -9.11 -14.34
CA ASP A 203 -7.48 -7.86 -13.63
C ASP A 203 -6.12 -7.88 -12.90
N ARG A 204 -5.81 -6.80 -12.19
CA ARG A 204 -4.58 -6.59 -11.43
C ARG A 204 -4.27 -7.76 -10.51
N THR A 205 -3.00 -8.13 -10.44
CA THR A 205 -2.45 -9.06 -9.46
C THR A 205 -1.26 -8.46 -8.72
N ILE A 206 -0.70 -9.23 -7.83
CA ILE A 206 0.54 -8.93 -7.11
C ILE A 206 1.66 -9.84 -7.59
N GLY A 207 2.89 -9.35 -7.45
CA GLY A 207 4.10 -10.07 -7.81
C GLY A 207 5.25 -9.74 -6.89
N PHE A 208 6.36 -10.43 -7.09
CA PHE A 208 7.63 -10.06 -6.51
C PHE A 208 8.75 -10.31 -7.51
N MET A 209 9.90 -9.71 -7.25
CA MET A 209 11.12 -9.93 -7.98
C MET A 209 12.30 -10.02 -7.02
N GLN A 210 13.32 -10.76 -7.41
CA GLN A 210 14.57 -10.93 -6.69
C GLN A 210 15.71 -11.17 -7.67
N PRO A 211 16.97 -10.91 -7.28
CA PRO A 211 18.12 -11.27 -8.11
C PRO A 211 18.17 -12.78 -8.38
N ASP A 212 18.49 -13.16 -9.61
CA ASP A 212 18.75 -14.56 -10.00
C ASP A 212 19.81 -14.61 -11.11
N LYS A 213 20.57 -15.71 -11.20
CA LYS A 213 21.57 -15.92 -12.26
C LYS A 213 20.96 -15.92 -13.67
N ASN A 214 19.66 -16.22 -13.78
CA ASN A 214 18.92 -16.24 -15.03
C ASN A 214 18.15 -14.92 -15.28
N THR A 215 18.40 -13.88 -14.48
CA THR A 215 17.84 -12.55 -14.74
C THR A 215 18.17 -12.08 -16.15
N PRO A 216 17.22 -11.54 -16.93
CA PRO A 216 17.47 -11.05 -18.27
C PRO A 216 18.63 -10.07 -18.32
N GLN A 217 19.49 -10.19 -19.36
CA GLN A 217 20.69 -9.36 -19.49
C GLN A 217 20.34 -7.88 -19.50
N GLY A 218 21.07 -7.09 -18.70
CA GLY A 218 20.90 -5.64 -18.58
C GLY A 218 19.86 -5.21 -17.55
N PHE A 219 19.29 -6.20 -16.80
CA PHE A 219 18.35 -5.95 -15.69
C PHE A 219 18.87 -6.56 -14.40
N THR A 220 18.36 -6.10 -13.26
CA THR A 220 18.86 -6.53 -11.95
C THR A 220 17.99 -7.59 -11.29
N GLN A 221 16.73 -7.73 -11.70
CA GLN A 221 15.74 -8.56 -11.04
C GLN A 221 15.04 -9.55 -11.98
N TYR A 222 14.73 -10.74 -11.47
CA TYR A 222 13.89 -11.73 -12.11
C TYR A 222 12.44 -11.53 -11.67
N PHE A 223 11.54 -11.28 -12.61
CA PHE A 223 10.11 -11.03 -12.34
C PHE A 223 9.29 -12.31 -12.23
N CYS A 224 8.33 -12.36 -11.30
CA CYS A 224 7.23 -13.32 -11.31
C CYS A 224 5.96 -12.75 -10.67
N VAL A 225 4.78 -13.31 -11.04
CA VAL A 225 3.52 -13.08 -10.34
C VAL A 225 3.41 -14.02 -9.13
N ILE A 226 2.69 -13.61 -8.09
CA ILE A 226 2.42 -14.42 -6.89
C ILE A 226 1.18 -15.29 -7.09
N LEU A 227 0.20 -14.80 -7.83
CA LEU A 227 -0.99 -15.55 -8.18
C LEU A 227 -1.50 -15.15 -9.58
N LYS A 228 -2.22 -16.08 -10.23
CA LYS A 228 -3.02 -15.78 -11.41
C LYS A 228 -4.47 -15.58 -10.96
N PRO A 229 -5.04 -14.38 -11.08
CA PRO A 229 -6.46 -14.15 -10.81
C PRO A 229 -7.36 -14.93 -11.80
N ALA A 230 -8.60 -15.16 -11.41
CA ALA A 230 -9.65 -15.61 -12.33
C ALA A 230 -9.96 -14.50 -13.36
N GLU A 231 -10.53 -14.88 -14.50
CA GLU A 231 -10.99 -13.90 -15.48
C GLU A 231 -12.09 -13.02 -14.88
N LYS A 232 -12.01 -11.73 -15.17
CA LYS A 232 -12.97 -10.73 -14.70
C LYS A 232 -14.41 -11.11 -15.04
N GLY A 233 -15.24 -11.16 -14.01
CA GLY A 233 -16.65 -11.53 -14.14
C GLY A 233 -16.93 -13.02 -14.33
N LYS A 234 -15.90 -13.89 -14.34
CA LYS A 234 -16.03 -15.33 -14.58
C LYS A 234 -15.55 -16.19 -13.42
N SER A 235 -15.13 -15.59 -12.30
CA SER A 235 -14.69 -16.34 -11.13
C SER A 235 -15.82 -17.18 -10.54
N LYS A 236 -15.48 -18.31 -9.99
CA LYS A 236 -16.36 -19.12 -9.15
C LYS A 236 -16.36 -18.60 -7.71
N PRO A 237 -17.36 -18.96 -6.89
CA PRO A 237 -17.33 -18.67 -5.48
C PRO A 237 -15.99 -19.03 -4.83
N GLY A 238 -15.42 -18.09 -4.06
CA GLY A 238 -14.13 -18.25 -3.40
C GLY A 238 -12.89 -17.93 -4.24
N GLU A 239 -13.00 -17.78 -5.57
CA GLU A 239 -11.88 -17.41 -6.44
C GLU A 239 -11.60 -15.90 -6.40
N ILE A 240 -10.31 -15.54 -6.48
CA ILE A 240 -9.83 -14.15 -6.50
C ILE A 240 -9.83 -13.65 -7.94
N GLU A 241 -10.52 -12.54 -8.21
CA GLU A 241 -10.49 -11.86 -9.52
C GLU A 241 -9.47 -10.72 -9.58
N LYS A 242 -9.10 -10.14 -8.42
CA LYS A 242 -8.15 -9.03 -8.33
C LYS A 242 -7.39 -9.10 -7.02
N ALA A 243 -6.09 -8.79 -7.06
CA ALA A 243 -5.23 -8.68 -5.88
C ALA A 243 -4.50 -7.33 -5.89
N TYR A 244 -4.51 -6.62 -4.75
CA TYR A 244 -3.97 -5.26 -4.62
C TYR A 244 -3.79 -4.87 -3.14
N GLY A 245 -3.33 -3.63 -2.87
CA GLY A 245 -3.21 -3.08 -1.52
C GLY A 245 -2.19 -3.83 -0.64
N ASP A 246 -1.20 -4.42 -1.28
CA ASP A 246 -0.27 -5.39 -0.72
C ASP A 246 0.91 -4.74 -0.01
N SER A 247 1.53 -5.49 0.92
CA SER A 247 2.75 -5.12 1.63
C SER A 247 3.47 -6.36 2.17
N TRP A 248 4.78 -6.28 2.37
CA TRP A 248 5.54 -7.31 3.04
C TRP A 248 5.15 -7.41 4.52
N VAL A 249 5.06 -8.65 5.03
CA VAL A 249 4.70 -8.90 6.42
C VAL A 249 5.95 -9.03 7.30
N ASN A 250 6.97 -9.76 6.83
CA ASN A 250 8.19 -10.04 7.59
C ASN A 250 9.44 -9.49 6.90
N GLU A 251 10.55 -9.48 7.63
CA GLU A 251 11.82 -8.91 7.20
C GLU A 251 12.38 -9.61 5.96
N GLU A 252 12.32 -10.94 5.90
CA GLU A 252 12.88 -11.76 4.83
C GLU A 252 12.07 -11.68 3.52
N GLY A 253 10.86 -11.10 3.56
CA GLY A 253 9.97 -11.08 2.40
C GLY A 253 9.42 -12.47 2.04
N THR A 254 9.20 -13.33 3.04
CA THR A 254 8.60 -14.66 2.85
C THR A 254 7.09 -14.68 3.05
N MET A 255 6.50 -13.58 3.49
CA MET A 255 5.06 -13.38 3.57
C MET A 255 4.67 -12.04 2.94
N ARG A 256 3.72 -12.06 1.99
CA ARG A 256 3.15 -10.84 1.42
C ARG A 256 1.64 -10.80 1.62
N ALA A 257 1.17 -9.85 2.41
CA ALA A 257 -0.26 -9.62 2.64
C ALA A 257 -0.86 -8.80 1.49
N PHE A 258 -2.13 -9.04 1.18
CA PHE A 258 -2.83 -8.31 0.12
C PHE A 258 -4.35 -8.39 0.28
N ILE A 259 -5.06 -7.52 -0.43
CA ILE A 259 -6.52 -7.54 -0.54
C ILE A 259 -6.90 -8.33 -1.79
N GLY A 260 -7.74 -9.34 -1.63
CA GLY A 260 -8.34 -10.10 -2.73
C GLY A 260 -9.80 -9.68 -2.95
N THR A 261 -10.17 -9.36 -4.18
CA THR A 261 -11.58 -9.29 -4.60
C THR A 261 -12.05 -10.69 -4.89
N VAL A 262 -12.95 -11.23 -4.05
CA VAL A 262 -13.36 -12.63 -4.05
C VAL A 262 -14.82 -12.75 -4.39
N ARG A 263 -15.19 -13.66 -5.30
CA ARG A 263 -16.57 -13.97 -5.61
C ARG A 263 -17.27 -14.59 -4.38
N THR A 264 -18.42 -14.05 -4.01
CA THR A 264 -19.23 -14.58 -2.89
C THR A 264 -19.93 -15.89 -3.27
N ASP A 265 -20.44 -16.60 -2.29
CA ASP A 265 -21.15 -17.88 -2.48
C ASP A 265 -22.44 -17.73 -3.30
N ASN A 266 -23.03 -16.53 -3.36
CA ASN A 266 -24.20 -16.26 -4.21
C ASN A 266 -23.85 -16.16 -5.71
N GLY A 267 -22.53 -16.11 -6.05
CA GLY A 267 -22.02 -16.06 -7.42
C GLY A 267 -22.19 -14.72 -8.15
N SER A 268 -22.75 -13.68 -7.52
CA SER A 268 -22.99 -12.38 -8.14
C SER A 268 -22.18 -11.23 -7.52
N ASP A 269 -21.97 -11.28 -6.20
CA ASP A 269 -21.33 -10.20 -5.45
C ASP A 269 -19.85 -10.50 -5.17
N TYR A 270 -19.17 -9.54 -4.55
CA TYR A 270 -17.76 -9.64 -4.18
C TYR A 270 -17.55 -9.25 -2.73
N ASN A 271 -16.65 -9.98 -2.08
CA ASN A 271 -16.01 -9.59 -0.83
C ASN A 271 -14.62 -9.04 -1.10
N TYR A 272 -14.16 -8.15 -0.24
CA TYR A 272 -12.81 -7.64 -0.22
C TYR A 272 -12.13 -8.14 1.04
N ASP A 273 -11.31 -9.17 0.91
CA ASP A 273 -10.76 -9.88 2.05
C ASP A 273 -9.24 -9.85 2.09
N LEU A 274 -8.72 -9.99 3.30
CA LEU A 274 -7.29 -10.06 3.56
C LEU A 274 -6.78 -11.48 3.28
N PHE A 275 -5.67 -11.53 2.53
CA PHE A 275 -4.92 -12.73 2.21
C PHE A 275 -3.45 -12.57 2.55
N VAL A 276 -2.76 -13.70 2.72
CA VAL A 276 -1.30 -13.78 2.77
C VAL A 276 -0.83 -14.80 1.75
N ALA A 277 0.20 -14.43 1.01
CA ALA A 277 1.00 -15.34 0.21
C ALA A 277 2.25 -15.73 1.02
N ASP A 278 2.45 -17.05 1.20
CA ASP A 278 3.66 -17.61 1.78
C ASP A 278 4.62 -17.97 0.65
N ILE A 279 5.81 -17.39 0.67
CA ILE A 279 6.84 -17.52 -0.37
C ILE A 279 8.09 -18.11 0.28
N PRO A 280 8.47 -19.35 -0.02
CA PRO A 280 9.67 -19.96 0.58
C PRO A 280 10.92 -19.07 0.42
N LEU A 281 11.79 -19.10 1.40
CA LEU A 281 13.05 -18.32 1.36
C LEU A 281 13.94 -18.78 0.20
N ASP A 282 13.99 -20.09 -0.02
CA ASP A 282 14.77 -20.78 -1.05
C ASP A 282 13.98 -21.08 -2.34
N ILE A 283 12.91 -20.33 -2.60
CA ILE A 283 12.05 -20.53 -3.77
C ILE A 283 12.86 -20.52 -5.08
N ASP A 284 12.63 -21.52 -5.93
CA ASP A 284 13.10 -21.47 -7.32
C ASP A 284 12.19 -20.54 -8.13
N ILE A 285 12.57 -19.26 -8.19
CA ILE A 285 11.81 -18.23 -8.93
C ILE A 285 11.73 -18.58 -10.44
N THR A 286 12.68 -19.34 -10.98
CA THR A 286 12.71 -19.71 -12.40
C THR A 286 11.69 -20.78 -12.76
N SER A 287 11.05 -21.41 -11.77
CA SER A 287 9.91 -22.32 -11.98
C SER A 287 8.63 -21.59 -12.38
N ALA A 288 8.60 -20.25 -12.32
CA ALA A 288 7.52 -19.42 -12.85
C ALA A 288 7.35 -19.62 -14.35
N VAL A 289 6.09 -19.62 -14.84
CA VAL A 289 5.80 -19.66 -16.28
C VAL A 289 5.63 -18.22 -16.79
N PRO A 290 6.46 -17.75 -17.72
CA PRO A 290 6.43 -16.36 -18.18
C PRO A 290 5.18 -16.01 -19.04
N GLY A 291 4.42 -17.02 -19.46
CA GLY A 291 3.27 -16.87 -20.33
C GLY A 291 3.62 -16.72 -21.82
N THR A 292 2.59 -16.58 -22.63
CA THR A 292 2.68 -16.37 -24.09
C THR A 292 1.78 -15.21 -24.49
N ARG A 293 1.75 -14.85 -25.76
CA ARG A 293 0.85 -13.82 -26.26
C ARG A 293 -0.63 -14.04 -25.86
N ASN A 294 -1.03 -15.30 -25.65
CA ASN A 294 -2.43 -15.68 -25.37
C ASN A 294 -2.63 -16.31 -23.97
N THR A 295 -1.57 -16.54 -23.22
CA THR A 295 -1.65 -17.18 -21.88
C THR A 295 -1.02 -16.28 -20.82
N TYR A 296 -1.72 -16.13 -19.70
CA TYR A 296 -1.26 -15.35 -18.56
C TYR A 296 -0.07 -16.02 -17.87
N PRO A 297 0.89 -15.28 -17.29
CA PRO A 297 1.98 -15.85 -16.52
C PRO A 297 1.46 -16.62 -15.29
N LEU A 298 2.19 -17.67 -14.88
CA LEU A 298 1.87 -18.44 -13.68
C LEU A 298 2.96 -18.25 -12.62
N PRO A 299 2.59 -18.28 -11.33
CA PRO A 299 3.54 -18.14 -10.24
C PRO A 299 4.58 -19.27 -10.23
N PRO A 300 5.71 -19.07 -9.54
CA PRO A 300 6.61 -20.15 -9.18
C PRO A 300 5.88 -21.26 -8.40
N LYS A 301 6.43 -22.45 -8.41
CA LYS A 301 5.96 -23.54 -7.55
C LYS A 301 6.16 -23.17 -6.07
N ASP A 302 5.41 -23.83 -5.20
CA ASP A 302 5.55 -23.79 -3.75
C ASP A 302 5.10 -22.47 -3.09
N ILE A 303 4.51 -21.52 -3.82
CA ILE A 303 3.76 -20.40 -3.22
C ILE A 303 2.39 -20.90 -2.76
N SER A 304 2.03 -20.61 -1.52
CA SER A 304 0.69 -20.89 -0.98
C SER A 304 -0.05 -19.61 -0.64
N ILE A 305 -1.38 -19.61 -0.82
CA ILE A 305 -2.23 -18.47 -0.54
C ILE A 305 -3.21 -18.84 0.58
N ARG A 306 -3.22 -18.02 1.64
CA ARG A 306 -4.13 -18.18 2.79
C ARG A 306 -5.09 -17.00 2.89
N ARG A 307 -6.38 -17.26 3.05
CA ARG A 307 -7.39 -16.25 3.33
C ARG A 307 -7.50 -16.04 4.83
N LEU A 308 -7.31 -14.82 5.31
CA LEU A 308 -7.32 -14.49 6.74
C LEU A 308 -8.66 -13.91 7.22
N THR A 309 -9.43 -13.27 6.33
CA THR A 309 -10.74 -12.70 6.67
C THR A 309 -11.82 -13.19 5.70
N SER A 310 -13.09 -13.05 6.09
CA SER A 310 -14.25 -13.36 5.23
C SER A 310 -15.33 -12.30 5.42
N GLY A 311 -15.60 -11.53 4.35
CA GLY A 311 -16.68 -10.53 4.32
C GLY A 311 -16.40 -9.25 5.13
N MET A 312 -15.14 -8.97 5.47
CA MET A 312 -14.79 -7.77 6.26
C MET A 312 -14.73 -6.46 5.46
N ASN A 313 -14.74 -6.52 4.13
CA ASN A 313 -14.58 -5.34 3.26
C ASN A 313 -13.30 -4.55 3.57
N VAL A 314 -12.17 -5.26 3.56
CA VAL A 314 -10.83 -4.71 3.76
C VAL A 314 -10.52 -3.70 2.66
N ASN A 315 -9.90 -2.57 3.01
CA ASN A 315 -9.54 -1.52 2.06
C ASN A 315 -8.17 -0.89 2.37
N GLY A 316 -7.75 0.05 1.52
CA GLY A 316 -6.48 0.76 1.65
C GLY A 316 -5.27 -0.11 1.32
N ILE A 317 -4.23 0.01 2.12
CA ILE A 317 -2.99 -0.76 2.03
C ILE A 317 -2.77 -1.46 3.36
N VAL A 318 -2.64 -2.77 3.31
CA VAL A 318 -2.35 -3.59 4.49
C VAL A 318 -0.90 -3.40 4.93
N ARG A 319 -0.58 -3.61 6.23
CA ARG A 319 0.75 -3.36 6.79
C ARG A 319 1.18 -4.50 7.71
N GLY A 320 2.28 -5.17 7.38
CA GLY A 320 2.92 -6.12 8.27
C GLY A 320 3.60 -5.44 9.46
N SER A 321 3.53 -6.03 10.65
CA SER A 321 4.29 -5.62 11.83
C SER A 321 5.79 -5.86 11.63
N PHE A 322 6.64 -5.17 12.38
CA PHE A 322 8.10 -5.33 12.26
C PHE A 322 8.57 -6.72 12.69
N ASP A 323 7.89 -7.34 13.67
CA ASP A 323 8.16 -8.71 14.11
C ASP A 323 7.57 -9.79 13.17
N GLY A 324 6.88 -9.39 12.10
CA GLY A 324 6.28 -10.29 11.10
C GLY A 324 5.07 -11.10 11.57
N LYS A 325 4.54 -10.84 12.77
CA LYS A 325 3.50 -11.69 13.38
C LYS A 325 2.08 -11.18 13.16
N ARG A 326 1.92 -9.90 12.87
CA ARG A 326 0.60 -9.27 12.75
C ARG A 326 0.49 -8.45 11.47
N ILE A 327 -0.74 -8.27 11.02
CA ILE A 327 -1.07 -7.41 9.90
C ILE A 327 -2.11 -6.40 10.38
N ALA A 328 -1.82 -5.11 10.18
CA ALA A 328 -2.79 -4.03 10.37
C ALA A 328 -3.46 -3.71 9.03
N PHE A 329 -4.75 -3.44 9.08
CA PHE A 329 -5.55 -3.13 7.90
C PHE A 329 -6.76 -2.26 8.26
N LEU A 330 -7.37 -1.68 7.24
CA LEU A 330 -8.62 -0.93 7.37
C LEU A 330 -9.80 -1.81 6.92
N ALA A 331 -10.87 -1.79 7.67
CA ALA A 331 -12.11 -2.45 7.30
C ALA A 331 -13.31 -1.76 7.98
N LYS A 332 -14.49 -1.90 7.37
CA LYS A 332 -15.70 -1.32 7.91
C LYS A 332 -16.17 -2.05 9.16
N ASP A 333 -16.57 -1.28 10.16
CA ASP A 333 -17.29 -1.79 11.32
C ASP A 333 -18.80 -2.00 11.00
N VAL A 334 -19.57 -2.41 11.99
CA VAL A 334 -21.03 -2.62 11.85
C VAL A 334 -21.82 -1.33 11.53
N LYS A 335 -21.23 -0.15 11.71
CA LYS A 335 -21.80 1.15 11.37
C LYS A 335 -21.40 1.61 9.97
N GLY A 336 -20.52 0.88 9.28
CA GLY A 336 -19.98 1.21 7.96
C GLY A 336 -18.82 2.19 7.98
N THR A 337 -18.23 2.48 9.15
CA THR A 337 -17.06 3.34 9.33
C THR A 337 -15.79 2.53 9.20
N ASP A 338 -14.82 3.03 8.43
CA ASP A 338 -13.51 2.39 8.31
C ASP A 338 -12.73 2.53 9.61
N GLN A 339 -12.38 1.40 10.20
CA GLN A 339 -11.63 1.29 11.45
C GLN A 339 -10.28 0.63 11.21
N VAL A 340 -9.34 0.82 12.13
CA VAL A 340 -8.10 0.06 12.17
C VAL A 340 -8.36 -1.29 12.83
N TRP A 341 -7.91 -2.35 12.18
CA TRP A 341 -7.95 -3.73 12.64
C TRP A 341 -6.57 -4.35 12.62
N ILE A 342 -6.35 -5.35 13.47
CA ILE A 342 -5.17 -6.21 13.41
C ILE A 342 -5.57 -7.68 13.41
N ILE A 343 -4.74 -8.51 12.77
CA ILE A 343 -4.88 -9.97 12.74
C ILE A 343 -3.53 -10.64 12.83
N ASN A 344 -3.47 -11.87 13.36
CA ASN A 344 -2.28 -12.71 13.29
C ASN A 344 -1.99 -13.11 11.84
N ALA A 345 -0.74 -12.92 11.40
CA ALA A 345 -0.31 -13.23 10.02
C ALA A 345 -0.36 -14.73 9.70
N GLU A 346 -0.21 -15.61 10.70
CA GLU A 346 -0.32 -17.07 10.52
C GLU A 346 -1.75 -17.56 10.37
N GLY A 347 -2.76 -16.73 10.68
CA GLY A 347 -4.17 -17.07 10.50
C GLY A 347 -4.66 -18.23 11.39
N SER A 348 -4.06 -18.43 12.56
CA SER A 348 -4.29 -19.55 13.48
C SER A 348 -5.69 -19.58 14.14
N GLY A 349 -6.75 -19.23 13.39
CA GLY A 349 -8.15 -19.27 13.86
C GLY A 349 -8.56 -18.13 14.78
N ASN A 350 -7.67 -17.20 15.12
CA ASN A 350 -8.01 -16.03 15.90
C ASN A 350 -8.71 -14.98 15.02
N PRO A 351 -9.87 -14.44 15.46
CA PRO A 351 -10.55 -13.39 14.73
C PRO A 351 -9.70 -12.11 14.66
N ALA A 352 -9.96 -11.29 13.65
CA ALA A 352 -9.41 -9.94 13.61
C ALA A 352 -9.90 -9.14 14.82
N LEU A 353 -9.01 -8.33 15.39
CA LEU A 353 -9.29 -7.46 16.55
C LEU A 353 -9.45 -6.02 16.06
N GLN A 354 -10.58 -5.42 16.36
CA GLN A 354 -10.83 -4.01 16.10
C GLN A 354 -10.03 -3.16 17.09
N VAL A 355 -9.21 -2.24 16.59
CA VAL A 355 -8.35 -1.38 17.39
C VAL A 355 -9.04 -0.05 17.69
N THR A 356 -9.72 0.53 16.69
CA THR A 356 -10.36 1.85 16.80
C THR A 356 -11.88 1.74 16.80
N HIS A 357 -12.56 2.71 17.46
CA HIS A 357 -14.01 2.81 17.51
C HIS A 357 -14.43 4.28 17.27
N SER A 358 -13.85 4.89 16.24
CA SER A 358 -14.13 6.28 15.86
C SER A 358 -15.45 6.40 15.10
N GLU A 359 -16.08 7.57 15.18
CA GLU A 359 -17.22 7.93 14.32
C GLU A 359 -16.77 8.36 12.91
N LYS A 360 -15.48 8.59 12.71
CA LYS A 360 -14.85 9.00 11.43
C LYS A 360 -13.98 7.89 10.91
N ASN A 361 -13.85 7.81 9.59
CA ASN A 361 -12.99 6.84 8.93
C ASN A 361 -11.54 6.99 9.37
N ALA A 362 -10.89 5.87 9.63
CA ALA A 362 -9.45 5.77 9.75
C ALA A 362 -8.81 5.64 8.37
N GLU A 363 -7.60 6.18 8.20
CA GLU A 363 -6.84 6.18 6.95
C GLU A 363 -5.35 6.00 7.22
N ALA A 364 -4.57 5.56 6.22
CA ALA A 364 -3.11 5.58 6.22
C ALA A 364 -2.44 4.93 7.45
N VAL A 365 -2.92 3.76 7.87
CA VAL A 365 -2.36 3.04 9.04
C VAL A 365 -0.89 2.69 8.86
N ARG A 366 -0.09 2.88 9.95
CA ARG A 366 1.34 2.57 10.01
C ARG A 366 1.70 1.97 11.36
N TRP A 367 2.59 0.96 11.35
CA TRP A 367 3.18 0.43 12.56
C TRP A 367 4.26 1.35 13.13
N TYR A 368 4.30 1.46 14.47
CA TYR A 368 5.49 1.92 15.17
C TYR A 368 6.52 0.77 15.23
N PRO A 369 7.84 1.03 15.14
CA PRO A 369 8.85 -0.03 15.06
C PRO A 369 8.86 -1.06 16.18
N SER A 370 8.37 -0.73 17.39
CA SER A 370 8.26 -1.70 18.49
C SER A 370 7.00 -2.58 18.43
N ASP A 371 6.16 -2.43 17.40
CA ASP A 371 4.91 -3.17 17.18
C ASP A 371 3.84 -3.03 18.29
N ASN A 372 4.01 -2.07 19.20
CA ASN A 372 3.06 -1.84 20.29
C ASN A 372 2.04 -0.72 19.97
N TRP A 373 2.30 0.08 18.93
CA TRP A 373 1.47 1.22 18.55
C TRP A 373 1.21 1.25 17.05
N LEU A 374 0.06 1.80 16.69
CA LEU A 374 -0.36 2.07 15.31
C LEU A 374 -0.67 3.54 15.15
N PHE A 375 0.02 4.22 14.24
CA PHE A 375 -0.34 5.55 13.77
C PHE A 375 -1.35 5.47 12.64
N TYR A 376 -2.27 6.41 12.57
CA TYR A 376 -3.23 6.55 11.49
C TYR A 376 -3.77 7.98 11.43
N LEU A 377 -4.44 8.29 10.33
CA LEU A 377 -5.17 9.53 10.15
C LEU A 377 -6.67 9.29 10.38
N SER A 378 -7.37 10.28 10.93
CA SER A 378 -8.83 10.30 10.98
C SER A 378 -9.33 11.74 10.95
N ALA A 379 -10.25 12.05 10.03
CA ALA A 379 -10.75 13.41 9.80
C ALA A 379 -9.63 14.47 9.68
N GLY A 380 -8.54 14.13 8.98
CA GLY A 380 -7.39 15.02 8.77
C GLY A 380 -6.40 15.10 9.93
N ASN A 381 -6.71 14.54 11.09
CA ASN A 381 -5.84 14.57 12.27
C ASN A 381 -5.05 13.28 12.46
N VAL A 382 -3.92 13.37 13.18
CA VAL A 382 -3.01 12.28 13.50
C VAL A 382 -3.40 11.62 14.82
N TYR A 383 -3.50 10.32 14.82
CA TYR A 383 -3.78 9.50 16.01
C TYR A 383 -2.75 8.40 16.17
N VAL A 384 -2.61 7.92 17.41
CA VAL A 384 -1.88 6.70 17.72
C VAL A 384 -2.70 5.83 18.67
N SER A 385 -2.78 4.51 18.39
CA SER A 385 -3.50 3.56 19.22
C SER A 385 -2.60 2.41 19.68
N TYR A 386 -2.74 2.02 20.95
CA TYR A 386 -1.95 0.95 21.55
C TYR A 386 -2.50 -0.44 21.21
N VAL A 387 -1.62 -1.33 20.80
CA VAL A 387 -1.95 -2.73 20.44
C VAL A 387 -1.01 -3.76 21.11
N GLY A 388 -0.27 -3.33 22.13
CA GLY A 388 0.60 -4.18 22.93
C GLY A 388 -0.11 -4.83 24.12
N LYS A 389 0.67 -5.27 25.12
CA LYS A 389 0.17 -6.01 26.29
C LYS A 389 0.18 -5.22 27.61
N ASN A 390 0.95 -4.12 27.67
CA ASN A 390 1.24 -3.43 28.94
C ASN A 390 0.24 -2.29 29.27
N LEU A 391 -0.49 -1.81 28.28
CA LEU A 391 -1.55 -0.80 28.43
C LEU A 391 -2.88 -1.36 27.91
N PRO A 392 -4.01 -0.72 28.19
CA PRO A 392 -5.29 -1.14 27.63
C PRO A 392 -5.25 -1.20 26.11
N PHE A 393 -5.64 -2.32 25.52
CA PHE A 393 -5.75 -2.47 24.07
C PHE A 393 -6.71 -1.44 23.50
N GLY A 394 -6.32 -0.76 22.41
CA GLY A 394 -7.10 0.32 21.83
C GLY A 394 -7.00 1.66 22.57
N LYS A 395 -6.14 1.83 23.63
CA LYS A 395 -5.85 3.15 24.19
C LYS A 395 -5.45 4.09 23.05
N THR A 396 -6.21 5.15 22.82
CA THR A 396 -6.04 6.06 21.68
C THR A 396 -5.63 7.44 22.15
N ILE A 397 -4.64 8.02 21.48
CA ILE A 397 -4.15 9.38 21.71
C ILE A 397 -4.25 10.14 20.40
N GLN A 398 -4.82 11.32 20.43
CA GLN A 398 -4.87 12.29 19.34
C GLN A 398 -3.65 13.20 19.42
N LEU A 399 -2.87 13.31 18.33
CA LEU A 399 -1.60 14.05 18.30
C LEU A 399 -1.72 15.40 17.60
N SER A 400 -2.80 15.67 16.87
CA SER A 400 -3.14 16.98 16.30
C SER A 400 -4.63 17.24 16.43
N ASP A 401 -5.04 18.52 16.57
CA ASP A 401 -6.43 18.92 16.72
C ASP A 401 -6.63 20.29 16.08
N ASP A 402 -6.74 20.29 14.76
CA ASP A 402 -6.95 21.48 13.94
C ASP A 402 -7.76 21.13 12.67
N ASP A 403 -8.03 22.11 11.83
CA ASP A 403 -8.80 21.97 10.59
C ASP A 403 -7.93 21.57 9.37
N GLN A 404 -6.64 21.27 9.56
CA GLN A 404 -5.77 20.86 8.47
C GLN A 404 -6.06 19.41 8.03
N THR A 405 -6.06 19.18 6.73
CA THR A 405 -6.18 17.84 6.18
C THR A 405 -4.79 17.29 5.88
N ARG A 406 -4.39 16.28 6.65
CA ARG A 406 -3.15 15.52 6.46
C ARG A 406 -3.41 14.30 5.61
N GLU A 407 -2.50 14.02 4.69
CA GLU A 407 -2.56 12.86 3.78
C GLU A 407 -1.21 12.14 3.75
N GLN A 408 -1.20 10.86 3.30
CA GLN A 408 0.04 10.12 2.98
C GLN A 408 1.02 9.98 4.16
N LEU A 409 0.49 9.63 5.34
CA LEU A 409 1.28 9.43 6.55
C LEU A 409 2.36 8.36 6.38
N VAL A 410 3.60 8.68 6.78
CA VAL A 410 4.75 7.76 6.87
C VAL A 410 5.47 7.93 8.21
N VAL A 411 6.20 6.90 8.64
CA VAL A 411 6.89 6.83 9.93
C VAL A 411 8.39 6.66 9.70
N SER A 412 9.24 7.36 10.45
CA SER A 412 10.69 7.20 10.44
C SER A 412 11.11 5.80 10.91
N LYS A 413 12.30 5.34 10.51
CA LYS A 413 12.83 4.02 10.87
C LYS A 413 13.01 3.86 12.39
N ASP A 414 13.37 4.95 13.09
CA ASP A 414 13.49 4.98 14.54
C ASP A 414 12.15 5.20 15.28
N GLY A 415 11.07 5.48 14.54
CA GLY A 415 9.72 5.72 15.07
C GLY A 415 9.54 7.03 15.85
N LYS A 416 10.51 7.94 15.79
CA LYS A 416 10.44 9.21 16.53
C LYS A 416 9.83 10.35 15.74
N ARG A 417 9.61 10.13 14.43
CA ARG A 417 9.09 11.17 13.55
C ARG A 417 8.04 10.61 12.60
N LEU A 418 7.01 11.40 12.38
CA LEU A 418 6.04 11.21 11.31
C LEU A 418 6.33 12.23 10.21
N ALA A 419 5.98 11.86 8.96
CA ALA A 419 5.86 12.81 7.87
C ALA A 419 4.54 12.59 7.14
N TYR A 420 3.98 13.66 6.61
CA TYR A 420 2.74 13.67 5.85
C TYR A 420 2.70 14.93 4.98
N ILE A 421 1.72 15.02 4.14
CA ILE A 421 1.50 16.19 3.31
C ILE A 421 0.27 16.96 3.76
N ILE A 422 0.36 18.32 3.63
CA ILE A 422 -0.76 19.24 3.81
C ILE A 422 -0.78 20.15 2.58
N ARG A 423 -1.98 20.47 2.07
CA ARG A 423 -2.16 21.48 1.03
C ARG A 423 -2.22 22.85 1.66
N ILE A 424 -1.27 23.72 1.29
CA ILE A 424 -1.19 25.08 1.82
C ILE A 424 -0.86 26.09 0.71
N PRO A 425 -1.28 27.36 0.86
CA PRO A 425 -0.90 28.44 -0.03
C PRO A 425 0.62 28.55 -0.17
N THR A 426 1.12 28.42 -1.38
CA THR A 426 2.55 28.45 -1.69
C THR A 426 2.86 29.63 -2.60
N LYS A 427 3.97 30.32 -2.35
CA LYS A 427 4.42 31.49 -3.14
C LYS A 427 5.51 31.10 -4.12
N ASN A 428 5.48 31.69 -5.33
CA ASN A 428 6.57 31.62 -6.28
C ASN A 428 7.72 32.60 -5.88
N THR A 429 8.78 32.63 -6.66
CA THR A 429 9.94 33.51 -6.44
C THR A 429 9.59 35.01 -6.51
N ASN A 430 8.46 35.38 -7.14
CA ASN A 430 7.97 36.75 -7.22
C ASN A 430 7.07 37.12 -6.03
N GLY A 431 6.83 36.20 -5.08
CA GLY A 431 5.95 36.40 -3.94
C GLY A 431 4.46 36.22 -4.23
N GLU A 432 4.07 35.79 -5.42
CA GLU A 432 2.69 35.54 -5.82
C GLU A 432 2.24 34.16 -5.38
N THR A 433 1.01 34.05 -4.85
CA THR A 433 0.41 32.75 -4.53
C THR A 433 0.08 32.00 -5.81
N VAL A 434 0.61 30.79 -5.93
CA VAL A 434 0.44 29.91 -7.09
C VAL A 434 -0.26 28.61 -6.70
N LYS A 435 -0.84 27.95 -7.69
CA LYS A 435 -1.62 26.72 -7.54
C LYS A 435 -1.03 25.59 -8.38
N ASP A 436 -1.37 24.35 -8.02
CA ASP A 436 -1.04 23.18 -8.81
C ASP A 436 -1.85 23.14 -10.12
N ALA A 437 -1.60 22.14 -10.95
CA ALA A 437 -2.29 21.97 -12.23
C ALA A 437 -3.81 21.78 -12.12
N GLY A 438 -4.31 21.38 -10.97
CA GLY A 438 -5.74 21.24 -10.67
C GLY A 438 -6.37 22.51 -10.08
N GLY A 439 -5.59 23.58 -9.90
CA GLY A 439 -6.06 24.83 -9.26
C GLY A 439 -6.12 24.77 -7.74
N LEU A 440 -5.54 23.75 -7.12
CA LEU A 440 -5.46 23.56 -5.68
C LEU A 440 -4.13 24.11 -5.12
N ASP A 441 -4.08 24.30 -3.80
CA ASP A 441 -2.82 24.57 -3.13
C ASP A 441 -1.85 23.40 -3.29
N PHE A 442 -0.55 23.71 -3.38
CA PHE A 442 0.46 22.67 -3.49
C PHE A 442 0.51 21.82 -2.22
N ARG A 443 0.73 20.50 -2.41
CA ARG A 443 1.09 19.58 -1.34
C ARG A 443 2.50 19.91 -0.85
N GLN A 444 2.63 20.21 0.43
CA GLN A 444 3.91 20.45 1.10
C GLN A 444 4.13 19.37 2.17
N ILE A 445 5.39 18.95 2.36
CA ILE A 445 5.77 17.97 3.37
C ILE A 445 5.88 18.67 4.73
N PHE A 446 5.23 18.06 5.71
CA PHE A 446 5.33 18.38 7.12
C PHE A 446 5.88 17.21 7.90
N THR A 447 6.55 17.49 9.01
CA THR A 447 6.98 16.49 9.97
C THR A 447 6.45 16.80 11.36
N MET A 448 6.27 15.75 12.16
CA MET A 448 5.86 15.80 13.57
C MET A 448 6.83 14.93 14.36
N ASP A 449 7.56 15.50 15.31
CA ASP A 449 8.38 14.75 16.26
C ASP A 449 7.51 14.20 17.38
N ILE A 450 7.66 12.91 17.69
CA ILE A 450 6.86 12.20 18.68
C ILE A 450 7.55 12.20 20.04
N ASP A 451 6.91 12.79 21.01
CA ASP A 451 7.33 12.79 22.41
C ASP A 451 6.75 11.55 23.11
N TRP A 452 7.52 10.46 23.09
CA TRP A 452 7.11 9.19 23.68
C TRP A 452 7.01 9.22 25.20
N ASP A 453 7.67 10.15 25.88
CA ASP A 453 7.57 10.30 27.33
C ASP A 453 6.15 10.78 27.70
N LYS A 454 5.62 11.78 26.97
CA LYS A 454 4.25 12.23 27.15
C LYS A 454 3.17 11.20 26.78
N ILE A 455 3.44 10.35 25.81
CA ILE A 455 2.50 9.29 25.36
C ILE A 455 2.42 8.16 26.40
N ASN A 456 3.52 7.86 27.10
CA ASN A 456 3.61 6.78 28.06
C ASN A 456 3.20 7.19 29.49
N GLU A 457 3.05 8.48 29.77
CA GLU A 457 2.43 8.99 30.99
C GLU A 457 0.90 8.72 31.00
#